data_b60b5b2d35f661da11de2ccc846f4ce0
#
_entry.id   b60b5b2d35f661da11de2ccc846f4ce0
#
_cell.length_a   1.000
_cell.length_b   1.000
_cell.length_c   1.000
_cell.angle_alpha   90.00
_cell.angle_beta   90.00
_cell.angle_gamma   90.00
#
_symmetry.space_group_name_H-M   'P 1'
#
loop_
_entity.id
_entity.type
_entity.pdbx_description
1 polymer ?
#
loop_
_entity_poly.entity_id
_entity_poly.type
_entity_poly.pdbx_seq_one_letter_code
_entity_poly.pdbx_strand_id
1 'polypeptide(L)'
;MRIAVLSDIHANLPALEAVAADLPPVDEAWVLGDTVGYGPQPNEVIAALQAMGARSVMGNHDGAAIGTVDPVDFNPDARAAIQWTAGALDANARSYIAALPLVRADGEVTAVHGSPRDPIWEYITGPAIAAANLDAYETRLCLFGHTHLPVAFRALDGEIDATIGLPGTEARLGSERAMLNPGSVGQPRDGLRDAAYAVLELNGSSADDTFEFRRVVYDIDRTQRLMREAGLPARLTERLGYGR
;
A
#
# COMPACT_ATOMS: atom_id res chain seq x y z
N MET A 1 1.08 7.01 -19.81
CA MET A 1 0.50 5.89 -19.05
C MET A 1 0.13 6.40 -17.66
N ARG A 2 -1.06 6.09 -17.19
CA ARG A 2 -1.56 6.52 -15.87
C ARG A 2 -1.81 5.29 -15.01
N ILE A 3 -1.21 5.24 -13.82
CA ILE A 3 -1.26 4.09 -12.91
C ILE A 3 -1.89 4.53 -11.60
N ALA A 4 -2.96 3.84 -11.16
CA ALA A 4 -3.43 3.94 -9.77
C ALA A 4 -2.47 3.16 -8.87
N VAL A 5 -1.94 3.82 -7.84
CA VAL A 5 -1.01 3.21 -6.87
C VAL A 5 -1.70 3.13 -5.52
N LEU A 6 -1.97 1.90 -5.08
CA LEU A 6 -2.63 1.57 -3.82
C LEU A 6 -1.68 0.77 -2.93
N SER A 7 -1.81 0.89 -1.62
CA SER A 7 -1.05 0.11 -0.66
C SER A 7 -1.83 -0.10 0.63
N ASP A 8 -1.49 -1.15 1.37
CA ASP A 8 -1.94 -1.33 2.75
C ASP A 8 -3.47 -1.20 2.88
N ILE A 9 -4.19 -2.00 2.06
CA ILE A 9 -5.66 -2.01 1.98
C ILE A 9 -6.27 -2.66 3.22
N HIS A 10 -5.56 -3.67 3.77
CA HIS A 10 -5.90 -4.29 5.04
C HIS A 10 -7.35 -4.73 5.15
N ALA A 11 -7.86 -5.46 4.17
CA ALA A 11 -9.21 -6.01 4.18
C ALA A 11 -10.33 -4.98 4.49
N ASN A 12 -10.09 -3.69 4.17
CA ASN A 12 -11.02 -2.57 4.35
C ASN A 12 -11.76 -2.30 3.03
N LEU A 13 -12.80 -3.11 2.77
CA LEU A 13 -13.57 -2.98 1.53
C LEU A 13 -14.23 -1.61 1.37
N PRO A 14 -14.85 -1.00 2.41
CA PRO A 14 -15.42 0.34 2.26
C PRO A 14 -14.42 1.41 1.82
N ALA A 15 -13.16 1.31 2.26
CA ALA A 15 -12.10 2.22 1.83
C ALA A 15 -11.69 1.95 0.37
N LEU A 16 -11.56 0.69 -0.02
CA LEU A 16 -11.25 0.31 -1.40
C LEU A 16 -12.37 0.72 -2.37
N GLU A 17 -13.64 0.52 -1.98
CA GLU A 17 -14.81 0.95 -2.75
C GLU A 17 -14.79 2.48 -2.98
N ALA A 18 -14.49 3.25 -1.94
CA ALA A 18 -14.39 4.71 -2.05
C ALA A 18 -13.25 5.14 -2.98
N VAL A 19 -12.07 4.52 -2.86
CA VAL A 19 -10.94 4.78 -3.77
C VAL A 19 -11.31 4.42 -5.20
N ALA A 20 -11.90 3.25 -5.45
CA ALA A 20 -12.31 2.83 -6.80
C ALA A 20 -13.32 3.79 -7.44
N ALA A 21 -14.20 4.40 -6.64
CA ALA A 21 -15.19 5.39 -7.11
C ALA A 21 -14.56 6.77 -7.39
N ASP A 22 -13.45 7.11 -6.71
CA ASP A 22 -12.74 8.40 -6.86
C ASP A 22 -11.63 8.36 -7.94
N LEU A 23 -11.23 7.15 -8.37
CA LEU A 23 -10.17 6.99 -9.37
C LEU A 23 -10.52 7.70 -10.68
N PRO A 24 -9.62 8.55 -11.23
CA PRO A 24 -9.73 8.98 -12.60
C PRO A 24 -9.57 7.79 -13.56
N PRO A 25 -9.84 7.95 -14.86
CA PRO A 25 -9.48 6.94 -15.84
C PRO A 25 -7.98 6.61 -15.75
N VAL A 26 -7.65 5.34 -15.50
CA VAL A 26 -6.28 4.82 -15.39
C VAL A 26 -6.09 3.65 -16.35
N ASP A 27 -4.85 3.45 -16.79
CA ASP A 27 -4.48 2.33 -17.64
C ASP A 27 -4.26 1.05 -16.82
N GLU A 28 -3.75 1.19 -15.61
CA GLU A 28 -3.41 0.09 -14.69
C GLU A 28 -3.67 0.46 -13.23
N ALA A 29 -3.85 -0.57 -12.38
CA ALA A 29 -3.85 -0.45 -10.94
C ALA A 29 -2.75 -1.34 -10.34
N TRP A 30 -1.91 -0.77 -9.47
CA TRP A 30 -0.84 -1.47 -8.76
C TRP A 30 -1.10 -1.44 -7.26
N VAL A 31 -0.91 -2.60 -6.59
CA VAL A 31 -1.10 -2.76 -5.14
C VAL A 31 0.20 -3.20 -4.49
N LEU A 32 0.70 -2.40 -3.58
CA LEU A 32 2.01 -2.55 -2.96
C LEU A 32 1.99 -3.43 -1.71
N GLY A 33 1.15 -4.46 -1.72
CA GLY A 33 1.04 -5.43 -0.62
C GLY A 33 0.10 -5.01 0.50
N ASP A 34 0.05 -5.87 1.52
CA ASP A 34 -0.87 -5.78 2.66
C ASP A 34 -2.32 -5.58 2.22
N THR A 35 -2.72 -6.46 1.31
CA THR A 35 -4.10 -6.57 0.82
C THR A 35 -5.05 -6.97 1.93
N VAL A 36 -4.58 -7.89 2.81
CA VAL A 36 -5.36 -8.43 3.94
C VAL A 36 -4.74 -8.09 5.29
N GLY A 37 -5.31 -8.63 6.38
CA GLY A 37 -4.92 -8.31 7.74
C GLY A 37 -5.67 -7.08 8.29
N TYR A 38 -5.72 -6.93 9.59
CA TYR A 38 -6.42 -5.89 10.35
C TYR A 38 -7.93 -5.81 10.12
N GLY A 39 -8.39 -5.67 8.89
CA GLY A 39 -9.77 -5.40 8.54
C GLY A 39 -10.62 -6.67 8.36
N PRO A 40 -11.96 -6.50 8.20
CA PRO A 40 -12.92 -7.59 8.35
C PRO A 40 -13.31 -8.29 7.05
N GLN A 41 -12.88 -7.83 5.87
CA GLN A 41 -13.39 -8.29 4.57
C GLN A 41 -12.27 -8.74 3.61
N PRO A 42 -11.44 -9.76 3.98
CA PRO A 42 -10.27 -10.13 3.18
C PRO A 42 -10.63 -10.74 1.81
N ASN A 43 -11.67 -11.57 1.75
CA ASN A 43 -12.06 -12.24 0.51
C ASN A 43 -12.68 -11.26 -0.48
N GLU A 44 -13.51 -10.35 0.01
CA GLU A 44 -14.19 -9.33 -0.79
C GLU A 44 -13.19 -8.31 -1.37
N VAL A 45 -12.17 -7.92 -0.60
CA VAL A 45 -11.08 -7.04 -1.09
C VAL A 45 -10.31 -7.74 -2.20
N ILE A 46 -9.92 -9.00 -2.01
CA ILE A 46 -9.21 -9.77 -3.04
C ILE A 46 -10.08 -9.91 -4.31
N ALA A 47 -11.36 -10.23 -4.17
CA ALA A 47 -12.27 -10.33 -5.31
C ALA A 47 -12.39 -9.00 -6.07
N ALA A 48 -12.46 -7.87 -5.35
CA ALA A 48 -12.49 -6.54 -5.96
C ALA A 48 -11.18 -6.24 -6.73
N LEU A 49 -10.02 -6.55 -6.18
CA LEU A 49 -8.73 -6.36 -6.86
C LEU A 49 -8.57 -7.24 -8.08
N GLN A 50 -9.03 -8.49 -8.03
CA GLN A 50 -9.08 -9.37 -9.19
C GLN A 50 -9.98 -8.80 -10.30
N ALA A 51 -11.15 -8.28 -9.93
CA ALA A 51 -12.07 -7.65 -10.87
C ALA A 51 -11.50 -6.37 -11.50
N MET A 52 -10.67 -5.61 -10.77
CA MET A 52 -9.93 -4.46 -11.28
C MET A 52 -8.74 -4.84 -12.17
N GLY A 53 -8.36 -6.12 -12.23
CA GLY A 53 -7.13 -6.55 -12.91
C GLY A 53 -5.86 -6.00 -12.25
N ALA A 54 -5.89 -5.77 -10.93
CA ALA A 54 -4.80 -5.13 -10.20
C ALA A 54 -3.52 -5.99 -10.22
N ARG A 55 -2.38 -5.32 -10.42
CA ARG A 55 -1.04 -5.91 -10.33
C ARG A 55 -0.52 -5.75 -8.91
N SER A 56 -0.48 -6.83 -8.15
CA SER A 56 -0.12 -6.79 -6.74
C SER A 56 1.24 -7.42 -6.45
N VAL A 57 1.88 -6.98 -5.37
CA VAL A 57 2.99 -7.66 -4.70
C VAL A 57 2.53 -8.15 -3.33
N MET A 58 3.26 -9.09 -2.72
CA MET A 58 2.95 -9.63 -1.40
C MET A 58 3.47 -8.70 -0.30
N GLY A 59 2.61 -8.39 0.69
CA GLY A 59 3.02 -7.74 1.93
C GLY A 59 3.26 -8.74 3.08
N ASN A 60 3.76 -8.24 4.21
CA ASN A 60 4.02 -9.07 5.38
C ASN A 60 2.74 -9.63 6.00
N HIS A 61 1.63 -8.87 6.01
CA HIS A 61 0.33 -9.38 6.45
C HIS A 61 -0.24 -10.44 5.50
N ASP A 62 -0.08 -10.27 4.19
CA ASP A 62 -0.50 -11.24 3.19
C ASP A 62 0.21 -12.58 3.40
N GLY A 63 1.54 -12.55 3.49
CA GLY A 63 2.36 -13.74 3.73
C GLY A 63 2.07 -14.39 5.07
N ALA A 64 1.88 -13.63 6.14
CA ALA A 64 1.56 -14.16 7.45
C ALA A 64 0.17 -14.82 7.50
N ALA A 65 -0.82 -14.28 6.78
CA ALA A 65 -2.17 -14.86 6.71
C ALA A 65 -2.22 -16.23 6.03
N ILE A 66 -1.25 -16.53 5.16
CA ILE A 66 -1.14 -17.85 4.50
C ILE A 66 -0.01 -18.72 5.08
N GLY A 67 0.74 -18.23 6.09
CA GLY A 67 1.79 -18.96 6.80
C GLY A 67 3.15 -19.01 6.11
N THR A 68 3.43 -18.14 5.14
CA THR A 68 4.74 -18.00 4.47
C THR A 68 5.66 -16.99 5.16
N VAL A 69 5.11 -16.11 6.01
CA VAL A 69 5.82 -15.16 6.85
C VAL A 69 5.52 -15.48 8.32
N ASP A 70 6.56 -15.56 9.17
CA ASP A 70 6.38 -15.81 10.61
C ASP A 70 5.75 -14.58 11.28
N PRO A 71 4.64 -14.73 12.01
CA PRO A 71 4.00 -13.62 12.70
C PRO A 71 4.69 -13.21 14.01
N VAL A 72 5.87 -13.76 14.36
CA VAL A 72 6.55 -13.51 15.63
C VAL A 72 6.88 -12.03 15.84
N ASP A 73 7.24 -11.31 14.78
CA ASP A 73 7.61 -9.89 14.83
C ASP A 73 6.42 -8.92 14.86
N PHE A 74 5.19 -9.45 14.71
CA PHE A 74 3.99 -8.61 14.81
C PHE A 74 3.64 -8.30 16.27
N ASN A 75 3.14 -7.10 16.54
CA ASN A 75 2.55 -6.78 17.84
C ASN A 75 1.31 -7.67 18.12
N PRO A 76 0.86 -7.78 19.41
CA PRO A 76 -0.22 -8.70 19.78
C PRO A 76 -1.53 -8.48 19.03
N ASP A 77 -1.94 -7.21 18.79
CA ASP A 77 -3.18 -6.91 18.09
C ASP A 77 -3.10 -7.30 16.61
N ALA A 78 -1.96 -7.02 15.96
CA ALA A 78 -1.72 -7.42 14.56
C ALA A 78 -1.70 -8.95 14.43
N ARG A 79 -1.07 -9.65 15.38
CA ARG A 79 -1.03 -11.12 15.40
C ARG A 79 -2.42 -11.72 15.55
N ALA A 80 -3.25 -11.18 16.45
CA ALA A 80 -4.62 -11.63 16.63
C ALA A 80 -5.46 -11.41 15.35
N ALA A 81 -5.29 -10.25 14.69
CA ALA A 81 -5.97 -9.96 13.43
C ALA A 81 -5.52 -10.90 12.30
N ILE A 82 -4.22 -11.22 12.20
CA ILE A 82 -3.70 -12.17 11.22
C ILE A 82 -4.25 -13.58 11.46
N GLN A 83 -4.33 -14.03 12.71
CA GLN A 83 -4.93 -15.33 13.03
C GLN A 83 -6.41 -15.40 12.62
N TRP A 84 -7.15 -14.32 12.86
CA TRP A 84 -8.53 -14.20 12.40
C TRP A 84 -8.61 -14.22 10.87
N THR A 85 -7.79 -13.41 10.19
CA THR A 85 -7.71 -13.35 8.73
C THR A 85 -7.40 -14.73 8.15
N ALA A 86 -6.41 -15.43 8.69
CA ALA A 86 -6.05 -16.79 8.26
C ALA A 86 -7.22 -17.76 8.36
N GLY A 87 -8.09 -17.65 9.37
CA GLY A 87 -9.30 -18.45 9.49
C GLY A 87 -10.42 -18.06 8.52
N ALA A 88 -10.47 -16.79 8.12
CA ALA A 88 -11.52 -16.24 7.26
C ALA A 88 -11.24 -16.39 5.75
N LEU A 89 -9.96 -16.52 5.33
CA LEU A 89 -9.59 -16.65 3.93
C LEU A 89 -10.17 -17.91 3.31
N ASP A 90 -10.88 -17.77 2.20
CA ASP A 90 -11.32 -18.85 1.34
C ASP A 90 -10.20 -19.40 0.43
N ALA A 91 -10.48 -20.45 -0.33
CA ALA A 91 -9.49 -21.09 -1.18
C ALA A 91 -9.02 -20.20 -2.35
N ASN A 92 -9.90 -19.35 -2.89
CA ASN A 92 -9.56 -18.40 -3.96
C ASN A 92 -8.60 -17.34 -3.43
N ALA A 93 -8.92 -16.73 -2.28
CA ALA A 93 -8.10 -15.70 -1.66
C ALA A 93 -6.72 -16.23 -1.26
N ARG A 94 -6.64 -17.46 -0.70
CA ARG A 94 -5.36 -18.11 -0.41
C ARG A 94 -4.53 -18.33 -1.66
N SER A 95 -5.16 -18.81 -2.74
CA SER A 95 -4.48 -19.04 -4.02
C SER A 95 -3.99 -17.74 -4.65
N TYR A 96 -4.78 -16.68 -4.56
CA TYR A 96 -4.40 -15.34 -5.02
C TYR A 96 -3.15 -14.85 -4.29
N ILE A 97 -3.16 -14.84 -2.95
CA ILE A 97 -2.02 -14.38 -2.14
C ILE A 97 -0.78 -15.24 -2.44
N ALA A 98 -0.92 -16.56 -2.50
CA ALA A 98 0.20 -17.47 -2.75
C ALA A 98 0.89 -17.26 -4.12
N ALA A 99 0.19 -16.66 -5.08
CA ALA A 99 0.72 -16.34 -6.41
C ALA A 99 1.40 -14.95 -6.48
N LEU A 100 1.31 -14.13 -5.44
CA LEU A 100 1.89 -12.79 -5.44
C LEU A 100 3.42 -12.84 -5.38
N PRO A 101 4.13 -12.10 -6.25
CA PRO A 101 5.57 -11.94 -6.15
C PRO A 101 5.93 -10.99 -5.00
N LEU A 102 7.14 -11.09 -4.45
CA LEU A 102 7.69 -10.12 -3.48
C LEU A 102 8.12 -8.82 -4.17
N VAL A 103 8.59 -8.92 -5.39
CA VAL A 103 9.07 -7.81 -6.22
C VAL A 103 8.47 -7.94 -7.61
N ARG A 104 7.99 -6.85 -8.15
CA ARG A 104 7.54 -6.74 -9.54
C ARG A 104 8.27 -5.59 -10.22
N ALA A 105 8.82 -5.83 -11.40
CA ALA A 105 9.38 -4.79 -12.25
C ALA A 105 8.68 -4.81 -13.62
N ASP A 106 8.28 -3.65 -14.10
CA ASP A 106 7.71 -3.47 -15.44
C ASP A 106 8.07 -2.08 -15.98
N GLY A 107 8.67 -2.03 -17.17
CA GLY A 107 9.19 -0.80 -17.75
C GLY A 107 10.20 -0.11 -16.82
N GLU A 108 9.90 1.10 -16.41
CA GLU A 108 10.76 1.91 -15.53
C GLU A 108 10.32 1.90 -14.05
N VAL A 109 9.42 1.00 -13.67
CA VAL A 109 8.83 0.94 -12.32
C VAL A 109 9.12 -0.41 -11.67
N THR A 110 9.68 -0.38 -10.47
CA THR A 110 9.74 -1.53 -9.54
C THR A 110 8.72 -1.32 -8.42
N ALA A 111 8.02 -2.37 -8.03
CA ALA A 111 7.11 -2.37 -6.89
C ALA A 111 7.53 -3.41 -5.86
N VAL A 112 7.51 -3.02 -4.61
CA VAL A 112 7.77 -3.86 -3.42
C VAL A 112 6.79 -3.46 -2.32
N HIS A 113 6.66 -4.28 -1.27
CA HIS A 113 5.91 -3.86 -0.08
C HIS A 113 6.80 -3.05 0.89
N GLY A 114 7.84 -3.65 1.44
CA GLY A 114 8.78 -3.02 2.37
C GLY A 114 9.80 -2.13 1.67
N SER A 115 10.89 -2.73 1.24
CA SER A 115 11.93 -2.05 0.48
C SER A 115 12.57 -2.97 -0.56
N PRO A 116 13.33 -2.45 -1.54
CA PRO A 116 14.10 -3.29 -2.46
C PRO A 116 15.11 -4.22 -1.79
N ARG A 117 15.70 -3.83 -0.66
CA ARG A 117 16.67 -4.64 0.10
C ARG A 117 16.00 -5.72 0.94
N ASP A 118 14.82 -5.41 1.49
CA ASP A 118 13.99 -6.35 2.27
C ASP A 118 12.53 -6.11 1.91
N PRO A 119 11.99 -6.83 0.92
CA PRO A 119 10.65 -6.61 0.40
C PRO A 119 9.51 -6.81 1.42
N ILE A 120 9.80 -7.44 2.56
CA ILE A 120 8.78 -7.80 3.56
C ILE A 120 8.82 -6.90 4.80
N TRP A 121 10.01 -6.56 5.34
CA TRP A 121 10.08 -5.99 6.69
C TRP A 121 10.71 -4.61 6.79
N GLU A 122 11.56 -4.19 5.85
CA GLU A 122 12.23 -2.90 6.00
C GLU A 122 11.27 -1.73 5.81
N TYR A 123 11.23 -0.84 6.80
CA TYR A 123 10.50 0.43 6.77
C TYR A 123 11.36 1.55 6.20
N ILE A 124 10.95 2.15 5.10
CA ILE A 124 11.61 3.35 4.56
C ILE A 124 10.98 4.58 5.21
N THR A 125 11.52 4.97 6.34
CA THR A 125 10.97 6.05 7.18
C THR A 125 11.64 7.41 6.98
N GLY A 126 12.63 7.50 6.10
CA GLY A 126 13.33 8.76 5.88
C GLY A 126 14.41 8.71 4.79
N PRO A 127 14.98 9.89 4.47
CA PRO A 127 15.94 10.05 3.37
C PRO A 127 17.15 9.12 3.43
N ALA A 128 17.71 8.87 4.62
CA ALA A 128 18.89 8.02 4.76
C ALA A 128 18.61 6.55 4.39
N ILE A 129 17.43 6.02 4.75
CA ILE A 129 17.03 4.66 4.38
C ILE A 129 16.69 4.60 2.90
N ALA A 130 16.02 5.63 2.36
CA ALA A 130 15.74 5.73 0.93
C ALA A 130 17.05 5.74 0.11
N ALA A 131 18.03 6.55 0.50
CA ALA A 131 19.34 6.58 -0.15
C ALA A 131 20.02 5.21 -0.16
N ALA A 132 20.00 4.48 0.96
CA ALA A 132 20.60 3.16 1.10
C ALA A 132 19.92 2.08 0.23
N ASN A 133 18.70 2.34 -0.25
CA ASN A 133 17.95 1.43 -1.11
C ASN A 133 18.12 1.73 -2.61
N LEU A 134 18.68 2.88 -3.00
CA LEU A 134 18.76 3.26 -4.42
C LEU A 134 19.49 2.20 -5.28
N ASP A 135 20.55 1.59 -4.77
CA ASP A 135 21.33 0.60 -5.53
C ASP A 135 20.71 -0.82 -5.51
N ALA A 136 19.61 -1.01 -4.80
CA ALA A 136 18.96 -2.32 -4.66
C ALA A 136 17.86 -2.60 -5.71
N TYR A 137 17.61 -1.69 -6.64
CA TYR A 137 16.70 -1.89 -7.76
C TYR A 137 17.29 -1.21 -9.01
N GLU A 138 16.87 -1.59 -10.22
CA GLU A 138 17.50 -1.11 -11.48
C GLU A 138 16.66 -0.06 -12.21
N THR A 139 15.35 -0.02 -11.97
CA THR A 139 14.42 0.92 -12.62
C THR A 139 14.61 2.35 -12.13
N ARG A 140 14.02 3.32 -12.82
CA ARG A 140 14.04 4.73 -12.38
C ARG A 140 13.17 4.94 -11.14
N LEU A 141 11.99 4.31 -11.08
CA LEU A 141 11.03 4.48 -10.01
C LEU A 141 10.89 3.20 -9.19
N CYS A 142 10.79 3.34 -7.87
CA CYS A 142 10.42 2.27 -6.95
C CYS A 142 9.17 2.67 -6.16
N LEU A 143 8.10 1.90 -6.30
CA LEU A 143 6.88 2.04 -5.50
C LEU A 143 7.00 1.14 -4.25
N PHE A 144 6.70 1.67 -3.07
CA PHE A 144 6.76 0.92 -1.82
C PHE A 144 5.61 1.31 -0.88
N GLY A 145 5.27 0.44 0.09
CA GLY A 145 4.18 0.61 1.05
C GLY A 145 4.64 0.56 2.51
N HIS A 146 4.00 -0.31 3.30
CA HIS A 146 4.38 -0.76 4.65
C HIS A 146 4.38 0.32 5.75
N THR A 147 4.86 1.53 5.48
CA THR A 147 4.89 2.62 6.46
C THR A 147 3.50 3.24 6.69
N HIS A 148 2.60 3.13 5.73
CA HIS A 148 1.31 3.84 5.64
C HIS A 148 1.45 5.38 5.61
N LEU A 149 2.62 5.89 5.28
CA LEU A 149 2.93 7.32 5.23
C LEU A 149 3.16 7.74 3.77
N PRO A 150 2.34 8.64 3.22
CA PRO A 150 2.51 9.09 1.85
C PRO A 150 3.75 9.98 1.73
N VAL A 151 4.67 9.60 0.85
CA VAL A 151 5.94 10.32 0.63
C VAL A 151 6.56 10.00 -0.73
N ALA A 152 7.23 10.98 -1.33
CA ALA A 152 8.11 10.79 -2.46
C ALA A 152 9.54 11.19 -2.06
N PHE A 153 10.48 10.26 -2.19
CA PHE A 153 11.92 10.48 -2.05
C PHE A 153 12.55 10.54 -3.44
N ARG A 154 13.25 11.62 -3.78
CA ARG A 154 13.92 11.80 -5.07
C ARG A 154 15.41 12.00 -4.88
N ALA A 155 16.22 11.33 -5.68
CA ALA A 155 17.67 11.54 -5.69
C ALA A 155 17.98 12.79 -6.53
N LEU A 156 18.41 13.88 -5.88
CA LEU A 156 18.77 15.15 -6.52
C LEU A 156 20.17 15.58 -6.08
N ASP A 157 21.06 15.80 -7.02
CA ASP A 157 22.41 16.32 -6.75
C ASP A 157 23.19 15.56 -5.66
N GLY A 158 22.96 14.23 -5.55
CA GLY A 158 23.60 13.37 -4.54
C GLY A 158 22.93 13.36 -3.16
N GLU A 159 21.83 14.07 -2.99
CA GLU A 159 21.00 14.08 -1.79
C GLU A 159 19.61 13.48 -2.05
N ILE A 160 18.87 13.20 -1.00
CA ILE A 160 17.47 12.78 -1.10
C ILE A 160 16.54 13.92 -0.68
N ASP A 161 15.83 14.44 -1.66
CA ASP A 161 14.71 15.35 -1.45
C ASP A 161 13.46 14.56 -1.08
N ALA A 162 12.70 15.04 -0.08
CA ALA A 162 11.50 14.37 0.40
C ALA A 162 10.26 15.28 0.30
N THR A 163 9.28 14.87 -0.49
CA THR A 163 7.97 15.50 -0.57
C THR A 163 6.96 14.70 0.25
N ILE A 164 6.41 15.31 1.31
CA ILE A 164 5.34 14.69 2.11
C ILE A 164 4.02 14.76 1.33
N GLY A 165 3.33 13.63 1.26
CA GLY A 165 2.09 13.48 0.51
C GLY A 165 0.88 14.05 1.26
N LEU A 166 0.62 15.34 1.11
CA LEU A 166 -0.64 15.96 1.54
C LEU A 166 -1.71 15.79 0.42
N PRO A 167 -3.02 15.84 0.76
CA PRO A 167 -4.08 15.75 -0.23
C PRO A 167 -3.91 16.79 -1.35
N GLY A 168 -3.88 16.33 -2.62
CA GLY A 168 -3.69 17.17 -3.81
C GLY A 168 -2.24 17.64 -4.02
N THR A 169 -1.27 17.20 -3.23
CA THR A 169 0.14 17.46 -3.50
C THR A 169 0.59 16.61 -4.69
N GLU A 170 1.34 17.22 -5.58
CA GLU A 170 1.98 16.56 -6.71
C GLU A 170 3.51 16.63 -6.58
N ALA A 171 4.17 15.47 -6.63
CA ALA A 171 5.62 15.40 -6.74
C ALA A 171 5.99 15.24 -8.22
N ARG A 172 6.76 16.21 -8.76
CA ARG A 172 7.38 16.09 -10.10
C ARG A 172 8.60 15.21 -10.01
N LEU A 173 8.66 14.16 -10.83
CA LEU A 173 9.65 13.09 -10.68
C LEU A 173 10.97 13.41 -11.38
N GLY A 174 10.93 14.07 -12.55
CA GLY A 174 12.13 14.33 -13.33
C GLY A 174 12.78 13.06 -13.88
N SER A 175 14.02 13.17 -14.32
CA SER A 175 14.82 12.04 -14.85
C SER A 175 15.48 11.21 -13.74
N GLU A 176 15.46 11.69 -12.51
CA GLU A 176 16.19 11.11 -11.40
C GLU A 176 15.47 9.88 -10.83
N ARG A 177 16.22 9.11 -10.06
CA ARG A 177 15.63 7.97 -9.34
C ARG A 177 14.74 8.45 -8.22
N ALA A 178 13.59 7.78 -8.05
CA ALA A 178 12.66 8.11 -6.99
C ALA A 178 12.07 6.86 -6.33
N MET A 179 11.77 6.99 -5.03
CA MET A 179 11.04 6.01 -4.24
C MET A 179 9.74 6.64 -3.75
N LEU A 180 8.60 6.00 -4.02
CA LEU A 180 7.27 6.59 -3.93
C LEU A 180 6.33 5.71 -3.10
N ASN A 181 5.72 6.29 -2.07
CA ASN A 181 4.74 5.63 -1.21
C ASN A 181 3.40 6.39 -1.27
N PRO A 182 2.29 5.74 -1.66
CA PRO A 182 0.99 6.40 -1.77
C PRO A 182 0.30 6.66 -0.41
N GLY A 183 0.85 6.13 0.68
CA GLY A 183 0.15 5.99 1.95
C GLY A 183 -0.69 4.71 2.00
N SER A 184 -1.68 4.66 2.88
CA SER A 184 -2.52 3.47 3.08
C SER A 184 -3.98 3.74 2.71
N VAL A 185 -4.57 2.81 1.94
CA VAL A 185 -6.01 2.82 1.66
C VAL A 185 -6.81 2.47 2.92
N GLY A 186 -6.43 1.38 3.60
CA GLY A 186 -7.24 0.79 4.65
C GLY A 186 -6.94 1.25 6.06
N GLN A 187 -5.70 1.72 6.32
CA GLN A 187 -5.26 2.10 7.68
C GLN A 187 -4.19 3.20 7.65
N PRO A 188 -4.52 4.44 7.25
CA PRO A 188 -3.59 5.57 7.29
C PRO A 188 -2.98 5.80 8.68
N ARG A 189 -1.70 6.25 8.72
CA ARG A 189 -0.95 6.47 9.99
C ARG A 189 -0.32 7.87 10.10
N ASP A 190 -0.76 8.79 9.30
CA ASP A 190 -0.26 10.18 9.25
C ASP A 190 -1.15 11.22 9.94
N GLY A 191 -2.12 10.74 10.73
CA GLY A 191 -3.09 11.59 11.45
C GLY A 191 -4.31 11.97 10.62
N LEU A 192 -4.39 11.57 9.35
CA LEU A 192 -5.55 11.75 8.48
C LEU A 192 -6.26 10.40 8.30
N ARG A 193 -7.56 10.37 8.59
CA ARG A 193 -8.36 9.13 8.62
C ARG A 193 -8.86 8.67 7.26
N ASP A 194 -8.82 9.56 6.26
CA ASP A 194 -9.34 9.30 4.92
C ASP A 194 -8.41 8.36 4.16
N ALA A 195 -8.96 7.48 3.31
CA ALA A 195 -8.18 6.54 2.53
C ALA A 195 -7.17 7.26 1.62
N ALA A 196 -5.91 6.85 1.67
CA ALA A 196 -4.85 7.44 0.86
C ALA A 196 -4.50 6.53 -0.33
N TYR A 197 -4.26 7.15 -1.48
CA TYR A 197 -3.75 6.51 -2.67
C TYR A 197 -3.01 7.55 -3.53
N ALA A 198 -2.39 7.12 -4.62
CA ALA A 198 -1.74 8.04 -5.54
C ALA A 198 -2.03 7.69 -7.01
N VAL A 199 -1.80 8.66 -7.88
CA VAL A 199 -1.81 8.47 -9.33
C VAL A 199 -0.41 8.80 -9.85
N LEU A 200 0.23 7.81 -10.48
CA LEU A 200 1.50 7.97 -11.18
C LEU A 200 1.22 8.23 -12.65
N GLU A 201 1.66 9.38 -13.17
CA GLU A 201 1.59 9.69 -14.60
C GLU A 201 2.98 9.62 -15.24
N LEU A 202 3.10 8.77 -16.27
CA LEU A 202 4.29 8.62 -17.10
C LEU A 202 3.98 9.18 -18.50
N ASN A 203 4.54 10.36 -18.81
CA ASN A 203 4.12 11.20 -19.94
C ASN A 203 5.05 11.08 -21.19
N GLY A 204 5.91 10.06 -21.22
CA GLY A 204 6.85 9.83 -22.32
C GLY A 204 8.08 10.75 -22.29
N SER A 205 8.08 11.76 -21.41
CA SER A 205 9.24 12.56 -21.01
C SER A 205 9.29 12.55 -19.50
N SER A 206 10.37 12.08 -18.93
CA SER A 206 10.55 12.00 -17.47
C SER A 206 10.40 13.36 -16.77
N ALA A 207 10.67 14.46 -17.48
CA ALA A 207 10.50 15.82 -16.95
C ALA A 207 9.04 16.16 -16.61
N ASP A 208 8.10 15.50 -17.29
CA ASP A 208 6.67 15.74 -17.13
C ASP A 208 5.97 14.65 -16.29
N ASP A 209 6.74 13.66 -15.78
CA ASP A 209 6.19 12.60 -14.95
C ASP A 209 5.86 13.11 -13.56
N THR A 210 4.71 12.68 -13.05
CA THR A 210 4.19 13.13 -11.75
C THR A 210 3.67 12.00 -10.90
N PHE A 211 3.69 12.23 -9.57
CA PHE A 211 3.07 11.37 -8.57
C PHE A 211 2.15 12.23 -7.71
N GLU A 212 0.83 12.14 -7.97
CA GLU A 212 -0.20 12.90 -7.28
C GLU A 212 -0.73 12.14 -6.08
N PHE A 213 -0.61 12.72 -4.89
CA PHE A 213 -1.18 12.16 -3.66
C PHE A 213 -2.65 12.53 -3.52
N ARG A 214 -3.49 11.52 -3.30
CA ARG A 214 -4.94 11.68 -3.21
C ARG A 214 -5.49 11.09 -1.92
N ARG A 215 -6.64 11.62 -1.52
CA ARG A 215 -7.39 11.11 -0.37
C ARG A 215 -8.88 11.15 -0.66
N VAL A 216 -9.58 10.15 -0.15
CA VAL A 216 -11.02 10.05 -0.28
C VAL A 216 -11.65 9.64 1.06
N VAL A 217 -12.74 10.31 1.39
CA VAL A 217 -13.57 9.96 2.56
C VAL A 217 -14.26 8.63 2.30
N TYR A 218 -14.27 7.74 3.30
CA TYR A 218 -15.01 6.48 3.23
C TYR A 218 -15.84 6.26 4.50
N ASP A 219 -16.72 5.27 4.50
CA ASP A 219 -17.59 4.94 5.65
C ASP A 219 -16.80 4.18 6.74
N ILE A 220 -16.08 4.95 7.57
CA ILE A 220 -15.28 4.44 8.68
C ILE A 220 -16.19 3.72 9.70
N ASP A 221 -17.38 4.24 9.97
CA ASP A 221 -18.33 3.65 10.94
C ASP A 221 -18.80 2.26 10.47
N ARG A 222 -19.00 2.08 9.16
CA ARG A 222 -19.28 0.77 8.56
C ARG A 222 -18.13 -0.20 8.80
N THR A 223 -16.90 0.22 8.52
CA THR A 223 -15.70 -0.62 8.73
C THR A 223 -15.57 -0.99 10.21
N GLN A 224 -15.65 -0.02 11.11
CA GLN A 224 -15.56 -0.25 12.55
C GLN A 224 -16.64 -1.18 13.08
N ARG A 225 -17.88 -1.07 12.58
CA ARG A 225 -18.97 -1.98 12.93
C ARG A 225 -18.64 -3.41 12.50
N LEU A 226 -18.25 -3.62 11.26
CA LEU A 226 -17.87 -4.93 10.74
C LEU A 226 -16.66 -5.54 11.49
N MET A 227 -15.68 -4.74 11.88
CA MET A 227 -14.55 -5.19 12.70
C MET A 227 -15.01 -5.68 14.08
N ARG A 228 -15.95 -4.94 14.72
CA ARG A 228 -16.53 -5.36 16.01
C ARG A 228 -17.34 -6.65 15.88
N GLU A 229 -18.14 -6.77 14.84
CA GLU A 229 -18.93 -7.99 14.54
C GLU A 229 -18.03 -9.20 14.29
N ALA A 230 -16.87 -8.99 13.67
CA ALA A 230 -15.84 -10.01 13.45
C ALA A 230 -15.02 -10.36 14.71
N GLY A 231 -15.17 -9.61 15.80
CA GLY A 231 -14.40 -9.82 17.03
C GLY A 231 -12.94 -9.41 16.94
N LEU A 232 -12.60 -8.52 16.02
CA LEU A 232 -11.25 -8.00 15.86
C LEU A 232 -10.85 -7.09 17.03
N PRO A 233 -9.55 -6.94 17.36
CA PRO A 233 -9.10 -6.15 18.49
C PRO A 233 -9.63 -4.72 18.49
N ALA A 234 -10.19 -4.28 19.62
CA ALA A 234 -10.83 -2.97 19.76
C ALA A 234 -9.90 -1.81 19.37
N ARG A 235 -8.61 -1.89 19.74
CA ARG A 235 -7.61 -0.89 19.41
C ARG A 235 -7.44 -0.69 17.90
N LEU A 236 -7.49 -1.78 17.12
CA LEU A 236 -7.42 -1.70 15.65
C LEU A 236 -8.65 -1.03 15.05
N THR A 237 -9.84 -1.28 15.67
CA THR A 237 -11.08 -0.65 15.27
C THR A 237 -11.10 0.85 15.56
N GLU A 238 -10.69 1.23 16.77
CA GLU A 238 -10.73 2.64 17.22
C GLU A 238 -9.76 3.52 16.45
N ARG A 239 -8.54 3.04 16.14
CA ARG A 239 -7.49 3.81 15.47
C ARG A 239 -7.87 4.32 14.08
N LEU A 240 -8.80 3.65 13.38
CA LEU A 240 -9.30 4.11 12.07
C LEU A 240 -9.91 5.52 12.14
N GLY A 241 -10.55 5.87 13.25
CA GLY A 241 -11.14 7.20 13.45
C GLY A 241 -10.12 8.32 13.61
N TYR A 242 -8.84 7.98 13.82
CA TYR A 242 -7.77 8.95 14.11
C TYR A 242 -6.65 8.96 13.06
N GLY A 243 -6.65 8.04 12.10
CA GLY A 243 -5.55 7.90 11.13
C GLY A 243 -4.22 7.49 11.80
N ARG A 244 -4.24 6.48 12.69
CA ARG A 244 -3.07 6.03 13.47
C ARG A 244 -2.87 4.54 13.48
#